data_c9b943ac18e22ce8434b84e798017187
#
_entry.id   c9b943ac18e22ce8434b84e798017187
#
_cell.length_a   1.000
_cell.length_b   1.000
_cell.length_c   1.000
_cell.angle_alpha   90.00
_cell.angle_beta   90.00
_cell.angle_gamma   90.00
#
_symmetry.space_group_name_H-M   'P 1'
#
loop_
_entity.id
_entity.type
_entity.pdbx_description
1 polymer ?
#
loop_
_entity_poly.entity_id
_entity_poly.type
_entity_poly.pdbx_seq_one_letter_code
_entity_poly.pdbx_strand_id
1 'polypeptide(L)'
;RFYTPEELIEMHPFEEGSRPPLVAEEPANEKLEQELLAESLAQLVSDAWKQGDATRGAKVFYREKTACATCHDAKADFQLGPKLIVPREQATDEFLIQSILKPSESILKGFQSVTVITDEGAVVSGYLVEKTDEKITLSMVAQKGKRQEIAVAEIDEMVESPLSTMPAGLTKSFKDRGEFLDLARFVLEINHGGAAKLRELRKKADVKR
;
A
#
# COMPACT_ATOMS: atom_id res chain seq x y z
N ARG A 1 22.23 24.54 -10.57
CA ARG A 1 21.88 25.85 -10.02
C ARG A 1 20.62 25.62 -9.17
N PHE A 2 20.70 25.95 -7.88
CA PHE A 2 19.54 25.91 -7.00
C PHE A 2 18.82 27.25 -7.11
N TYR A 3 17.50 27.22 -7.31
CA TYR A 3 16.66 28.41 -7.37
C TYR A 3 16.09 28.71 -5.99
N THR A 4 15.98 29.98 -5.64
CA THR A 4 15.29 30.40 -4.42
C THR A 4 13.77 30.26 -4.60
N PRO A 5 12.97 30.19 -3.51
CA PRO A 5 11.49 30.17 -3.61
C PRO A 5 10.93 31.36 -4.39
N GLU A 6 11.56 32.55 -4.26
CA GLU A 6 11.17 33.76 -4.97
C GLU A 6 11.42 33.64 -6.48
N GLU A 7 12.59 33.12 -6.89
CA GLU A 7 12.94 32.88 -8.30
C GLU A 7 12.00 31.84 -8.95
N LEU A 8 11.55 30.82 -8.19
CA LEU A 8 10.58 29.84 -8.66
C LEU A 8 9.19 30.45 -8.88
N ILE A 9 8.78 31.41 -8.05
CA ILE A 9 7.50 32.14 -8.20
C ILE A 9 7.54 33.04 -9.44
N GLU A 10 8.64 33.73 -9.71
CA GLU A 10 8.82 34.55 -10.90
C GLU A 10 8.82 33.74 -12.20
N MET A 11 9.42 32.53 -12.20
CA MET A 11 9.45 31.65 -13.38
C MET A 11 8.09 31.01 -13.71
N HIS A 12 7.23 30.87 -12.72
CA HIS A 12 5.90 30.29 -12.84
C HIS A 12 4.90 31.12 -12.06
N PRO A 13 4.50 32.31 -12.58
CA PRO A 13 3.51 33.13 -11.91
C PRO A 13 2.21 32.33 -11.78
N PHE A 14 1.77 32.14 -10.54
CA PHE A 14 0.52 31.49 -10.22
C PHE A 14 -0.62 32.44 -10.59
N GLU A 15 -1.43 32.09 -11.59
CA GLU A 15 -2.69 32.80 -11.84
C GLU A 15 -3.62 32.56 -10.63
N GLU A 16 -3.94 33.67 -9.94
CA GLU A 16 -4.89 33.68 -8.83
C GLU A 16 -6.25 33.25 -9.38
N GLY A 17 -6.68 32.02 -9.09
CA GLY A 17 -7.93 31.44 -9.61
C GLY A 17 -7.76 30.07 -10.27
N SER A 18 -6.54 29.64 -10.60
CA SER A 18 -6.28 28.31 -11.18
C SER A 18 -6.12 27.18 -10.16
N ARG A 19 -6.19 27.48 -8.86
CA ARG A 19 -6.24 26.42 -7.84
C ARG A 19 -7.61 25.76 -7.89
N PRO A 20 -7.71 24.44 -8.14
CA PRO A 20 -8.92 23.73 -7.78
C PRO A 20 -9.17 24.02 -6.29
N PRO A 21 -10.45 24.20 -5.87
CA PRO A 21 -10.76 24.43 -4.47
C PRO A 21 -10.05 23.34 -3.67
N LEU A 22 -9.26 23.73 -2.66
CA LEU A 22 -8.71 22.80 -1.68
C LEU A 22 -9.94 22.08 -1.12
N VAL A 23 -10.18 20.85 -1.59
CA VAL A 23 -11.12 19.96 -0.92
C VAL A 23 -10.56 19.88 0.48
N ALA A 24 -11.32 20.40 1.47
CA ALA A 24 -10.88 20.33 2.85
C ALA A 24 -10.61 18.87 3.16
N GLU A 25 -9.34 18.51 3.28
CA GLU A 25 -8.96 17.17 3.72
C GLU A 25 -9.59 17.02 5.10
N GLU A 26 -10.46 16.02 5.24
CA GLU A 26 -10.97 15.69 6.55
C GLU A 26 -9.76 15.44 7.47
N PRO A 27 -9.78 16.00 8.70
CA PRO A 27 -8.64 15.87 9.62
C PRO A 27 -8.33 14.39 9.86
N ALA A 28 -7.03 14.08 9.89
CA ALA A 28 -6.57 12.73 10.16
C ALA A 28 -7.10 12.25 11.52
N ASN A 29 -7.65 11.04 11.59
CA ASN A 29 -8.22 10.48 12.80
C ASN A 29 -7.13 9.81 13.66
N GLU A 30 -6.26 10.64 14.25
CA GLU A 30 -5.15 10.20 15.10
C GLU A 30 -5.63 9.38 16.30
N LYS A 31 -6.79 9.76 16.87
CA LYS A 31 -7.37 9.07 18.01
C LYS A 31 -7.75 7.64 17.68
N LEU A 32 -8.40 7.43 16.53
CA LEU A 32 -8.77 6.10 16.06
C LEU A 32 -7.54 5.21 15.85
N GLU A 33 -6.48 5.75 15.25
CA GLU A 33 -5.25 4.98 15.06
C GLU A 33 -4.67 4.52 16.41
N GLN A 34 -4.60 5.42 17.39
CA GLN A 34 -4.10 5.08 18.72
C GLN A 34 -4.97 4.01 19.42
N GLU A 35 -6.30 4.13 19.30
CA GLU A 35 -7.23 3.14 19.84
C GLU A 35 -7.02 1.76 19.20
N LEU A 36 -6.96 1.69 17.87
CA LEU A 36 -6.74 0.44 17.15
C LEU A 36 -5.38 -0.19 17.45
N LEU A 37 -4.32 0.62 17.59
CA LEU A 37 -2.98 0.14 17.93
C LEU A 37 -2.88 -0.39 19.37
N ALA A 38 -3.78 0.01 20.27
CA ALA A 38 -3.85 -0.46 21.64
C ALA A 38 -4.63 -1.78 21.79
N GLU A 39 -5.43 -2.16 20.79
CA GLU A 39 -6.20 -3.40 20.80
C GLU A 39 -5.31 -4.62 20.45
N SER A 40 -5.67 -5.80 20.97
CA SER A 40 -5.00 -7.03 20.56
C SER A 40 -5.42 -7.45 19.14
N LEU A 41 -4.49 -8.00 18.36
CA LEU A 41 -4.79 -8.50 17.02
C LEU A 41 -5.88 -9.58 17.03
N ALA A 42 -5.84 -10.50 18.00
CA ALA A 42 -6.85 -11.54 18.15
C ALA A 42 -8.26 -10.96 18.39
N GLN A 43 -8.38 -9.86 19.16
CA GLN A 43 -9.64 -9.18 19.37
C GLN A 43 -10.13 -8.52 18.08
N LEU A 44 -9.27 -7.81 17.36
CA LEU A 44 -9.61 -7.17 16.09
C LEU A 44 -10.04 -8.19 15.02
N VAL A 45 -9.36 -9.36 14.93
CA VAL A 45 -9.77 -10.47 14.07
C VAL A 45 -11.16 -10.96 14.44
N SER A 46 -11.39 -11.25 15.75
CA SER A 46 -12.70 -11.73 16.23
C SER A 46 -13.82 -10.74 15.91
N ASP A 47 -13.56 -9.45 16.13
CA ASP A 47 -14.55 -8.41 15.88
C ASP A 47 -14.78 -8.16 14.39
N ALA A 48 -13.75 -8.24 13.56
CA ALA A 48 -13.91 -8.18 12.11
C ALA A 48 -14.82 -9.30 11.60
N TRP A 49 -14.65 -10.52 12.12
CA TRP A 49 -15.53 -11.66 11.77
C TRP A 49 -16.96 -11.51 12.29
N LYS A 50 -17.16 -10.93 13.46
CA LYS A 50 -18.48 -10.83 14.11
C LYS A 50 -19.29 -9.58 13.71
N GLN A 51 -18.62 -8.45 13.52
CA GLN A 51 -19.23 -7.13 13.39
C GLN A 51 -18.99 -6.47 12.04
N GLY A 52 -17.89 -6.84 11.35
CA GLY A 52 -17.51 -6.28 10.06
C GLY A 52 -18.42 -6.75 8.92
N ASP A 53 -18.68 -5.86 7.97
CA ASP A 53 -19.43 -6.15 6.73
C ASP A 53 -18.50 -6.06 5.52
N ALA A 54 -18.22 -7.18 4.88
CA ALA A 54 -17.32 -7.27 3.73
C ALA A 54 -17.78 -6.45 2.51
N THR A 55 -19.08 -6.22 2.35
CA THR A 55 -19.60 -5.41 1.24
C THR A 55 -19.30 -3.92 1.47
N ARG A 56 -19.47 -3.42 2.71
CA ARG A 56 -19.03 -2.06 3.08
C ARG A 56 -17.51 -1.96 3.01
N GLY A 57 -16.79 -2.98 3.49
CA GLY A 57 -15.32 -3.04 3.41
C GLY A 57 -14.79 -2.98 1.99
N ALA A 58 -15.49 -3.60 1.02
CA ALA A 58 -15.14 -3.45 -0.39
C ALA A 58 -15.18 -1.98 -0.84
N LYS A 59 -16.19 -1.20 -0.42
CA LYS A 59 -16.29 0.23 -0.74
C LYS A 59 -15.10 1.02 -0.14
N VAL A 60 -14.71 0.69 1.09
CA VAL A 60 -13.53 1.30 1.74
C VAL A 60 -12.26 0.96 0.98
N PHE A 61 -12.06 -0.31 0.61
CA PHE A 61 -10.89 -0.78 -0.11
C PHE A 61 -10.69 -0.09 -1.47
N TYR A 62 -11.77 0.15 -2.20
CA TYR A 62 -11.75 0.80 -3.52
C TYR A 62 -11.91 2.32 -3.46
N ARG A 63 -12.06 2.92 -2.27
CA ARG A 63 -12.14 4.36 -2.10
C ARG A 63 -10.78 5.01 -2.40
N GLU A 64 -10.79 6.10 -3.14
CA GLU A 64 -9.58 6.82 -3.54
C GLU A 64 -8.71 7.24 -2.35
N LYS A 65 -9.34 7.75 -1.29
CA LYS A 65 -8.67 8.21 -0.06
C LYS A 65 -7.87 7.10 0.66
N THR A 66 -8.35 5.86 0.65
CA THR A 66 -7.65 4.73 1.28
C THR A 66 -6.60 4.11 0.36
N ALA A 67 -6.75 4.29 -0.95
CA ALA A 67 -5.82 3.86 -2.00
C ALA A 67 -5.41 2.36 -1.98
N CYS A 68 -6.06 1.50 -1.19
CA CYS A 68 -5.70 0.08 -1.05
C CYS A 68 -5.66 -0.64 -2.42
N ALA A 69 -6.67 -0.40 -3.24
CA ALA A 69 -6.81 -1.00 -4.56
C ALA A 69 -5.70 -0.57 -5.54
N THR A 70 -5.01 0.54 -5.30
CA THR A 70 -3.92 1.02 -6.16
C THR A 70 -2.77 0.01 -6.21
N CYS A 71 -2.46 -0.61 -5.06
CA CYS A 71 -1.37 -1.57 -4.93
C CYS A 71 -1.86 -3.02 -4.92
N HIS A 72 -3.07 -3.29 -4.41
CA HIS A 72 -3.56 -4.63 -4.12
C HIS A 72 -4.64 -5.14 -5.10
N ASP A 73 -4.98 -4.36 -6.14
CA ASP A 73 -5.95 -4.86 -7.12
C ASP A 73 -5.38 -6.05 -7.90
N ALA A 74 -6.18 -7.11 -7.96
CA ALA A 74 -5.82 -8.35 -8.63
C ALA A 74 -5.64 -8.20 -10.17
N LYS A 75 -6.16 -7.12 -10.76
CA LYS A 75 -6.13 -6.86 -12.21
C LYS A 75 -4.97 -5.98 -12.65
N ALA A 76 -4.17 -5.44 -11.72
CA ALA A 76 -3.03 -4.62 -12.10
C ALA A 76 -2.02 -5.45 -12.91
N ASP A 77 -1.58 -4.92 -14.05
CA ASP A 77 -0.58 -5.55 -14.92
C ASP A 77 0.79 -5.65 -14.23
N PHE A 78 1.00 -4.84 -13.21
CA PHE A 78 2.20 -4.84 -12.37
C PHE A 78 1.80 -4.92 -10.91
N GLN A 79 2.60 -5.63 -10.15
CA GLN A 79 2.33 -5.93 -8.76
C GLN A 79 3.05 -4.93 -7.86
N LEU A 80 2.31 -3.93 -7.33
CA LEU A 80 2.83 -2.98 -6.34
C LEU A 80 2.68 -3.48 -4.90
N GLY A 81 1.84 -4.49 -4.68
CA GLY A 81 1.62 -5.15 -3.41
C GLY A 81 1.18 -6.59 -3.59
N PRO A 82 1.14 -7.40 -2.53
CA PRO A 82 0.68 -8.79 -2.62
C PRO A 82 -0.77 -8.87 -3.09
N LYS A 83 -1.06 -9.83 -3.97
CA LYS A 83 -2.44 -10.17 -4.36
C LYS A 83 -3.14 -10.81 -3.17
N LEU A 84 -4.08 -10.11 -2.56
CA LEU A 84 -4.79 -10.55 -1.35
C LEU A 84 -5.68 -11.78 -1.58
N ILE A 85 -6.04 -12.05 -2.84
CA ILE A 85 -6.83 -13.22 -3.24
C ILE A 85 -6.02 -14.52 -3.37
N VAL A 86 -4.73 -14.49 -3.11
CA VAL A 86 -3.84 -15.66 -3.15
C VAL A 86 -3.47 -16.01 -1.72
N PRO A 87 -4.07 -17.06 -1.13
CA PRO A 87 -3.71 -17.51 0.20
C PRO A 87 -2.22 -17.85 0.28
N ARG A 88 -1.58 -17.46 1.37
CA ARG A 88 -0.19 -17.78 1.69
C ARG A 88 -0.10 -18.24 3.13
N GLU A 89 0.77 -19.17 3.42
CA GLU A 89 0.97 -19.67 4.76
C GLU A 89 1.24 -18.56 5.78
N GLN A 90 2.00 -17.55 5.39
CA GLN A 90 2.32 -16.40 6.25
C GLN A 90 1.16 -15.40 6.40
N ALA A 91 0.17 -15.42 5.52
CA ALA A 91 -0.94 -14.45 5.52
C ALA A 91 -2.09 -14.94 6.42
N THR A 92 -1.81 -15.14 7.70
CA THR A 92 -2.82 -15.40 8.73
C THR A 92 -3.74 -14.18 8.90
N ASP A 93 -4.91 -14.37 9.49
CA ASP A 93 -5.86 -13.27 9.76
C ASP A 93 -5.20 -12.17 10.61
N GLU A 94 -4.43 -12.54 11.62
CA GLU A 94 -3.68 -11.59 12.45
C GLU A 94 -2.61 -10.85 11.66
N PHE A 95 -1.85 -11.55 10.80
CA PHE A 95 -0.85 -10.93 9.94
C PHE A 95 -1.48 -9.90 8.99
N LEU A 96 -2.63 -10.21 8.41
CA LEU A 96 -3.33 -9.29 7.49
C LEU A 96 -3.78 -8.01 8.21
N ILE A 97 -4.34 -8.14 9.42
CA ILE A 97 -4.73 -6.98 10.24
C ILE A 97 -3.50 -6.20 10.70
N GLN A 98 -2.46 -6.88 11.16
CA GLN A 98 -1.19 -6.26 11.57
C GLN A 98 -0.58 -5.45 10.41
N SER A 99 -0.61 -5.99 9.19
CA SER A 99 -0.07 -5.30 8.00
C SER A 99 -0.80 -3.99 7.69
N ILE A 100 -2.08 -3.87 8.03
CA ILE A 100 -2.82 -2.61 7.88
C ILE A 100 -2.43 -1.60 8.97
N LEU A 101 -2.23 -2.06 10.20
CA LEU A 101 -1.92 -1.22 11.36
C LEU A 101 -0.45 -0.80 11.40
N LYS A 102 0.44 -1.75 11.14
CA LYS A 102 1.90 -1.63 11.29
C LYS A 102 2.63 -2.28 10.11
N PRO A 103 2.57 -1.70 8.92
CA PRO A 103 3.01 -2.35 7.68
C PRO A 103 4.50 -2.70 7.64
N SER A 104 5.33 -2.02 8.43
CA SER A 104 6.78 -2.29 8.50
C SER A 104 7.19 -3.26 9.61
N GLU A 105 6.26 -3.68 10.48
CA GLU A 105 6.59 -4.61 11.57
C GLU A 105 6.86 -6.03 11.06
N SER A 106 6.15 -6.42 9.97
CA SER A 106 6.38 -7.71 9.32
C SER A 106 6.08 -7.60 7.84
N ILE A 107 7.11 -7.65 7.01
CA ILE A 107 6.98 -7.54 5.54
C ILE A 107 6.92 -8.93 4.93
N LEU A 108 5.92 -9.17 4.08
CA LEU A 108 5.76 -10.44 3.38
C LEU A 108 6.97 -10.72 2.48
N LYS A 109 7.51 -11.93 2.54
CA LYS A 109 8.63 -12.36 1.69
C LYS A 109 8.35 -12.06 0.21
N GLY A 110 9.31 -11.42 -0.46
CA GLY A 110 9.21 -10.98 -1.86
C GLY A 110 8.58 -9.58 -2.04
N PHE A 111 8.21 -8.91 -0.93
CA PHE A 111 7.74 -7.52 -0.94
C PHE A 111 8.62 -6.57 -0.13
N GLN A 112 9.78 -7.05 0.27
CA GLN A 112 10.81 -6.20 0.85
C GLN A 112 11.46 -5.37 -0.26
N SER A 113 11.52 -4.06 -0.08
CA SER A 113 12.19 -3.19 -1.03
C SER A 113 13.69 -3.17 -0.78
N VAL A 114 14.43 -3.01 -1.86
CA VAL A 114 15.88 -2.80 -1.83
C VAL A 114 16.22 -1.49 -2.48
N THR A 115 17.28 -0.86 -2.02
CA THR A 115 17.92 0.28 -2.67
C THR A 115 19.28 -0.17 -3.18
N VAL A 116 19.53 0.08 -4.45
CA VAL A 116 20.78 -0.21 -5.13
C VAL A 116 21.47 1.09 -5.47
N ILE A 117 22.75 1.19 -5.13
CA ILE A 117 23.63 2.28 -5.53
C ILE A 117 24.59 1.70 -6.56
N THR A 118 24.64 2.31 -7.74
CA THR A 118 25.58 1.89 -8.79
C THR A 118 26.93 2.59 -8.64
N ASP A 119 27.96 2.07 -9.26
CA ASP A 119 29.31 2.63 -9.34
C ASP A 119 29.33 4.05 -9.96
N GLU A 120 28.36 4.36 -10.82
CA GLU A 120 28.13 5.71 -11.36
C GLU A 120 27.37 6.64 -10.38
N GLY A 121 26.99 6.15 -9.18
CA GLY A 121 26.25 6.90 -8.17
C GLY A 121 24.74 7.00 -8.42
N ALA A 122 24.18 6.24 -9.35
CA ALA A 122 22.72 6.18 -9.53
C ALA A 122 22.07 5.40 -8.38
N VAL A 123 20.95 5.92 -7.84
CA VAL A 123 20.17 5.29 -6.76
C VAL A 123 18.86 4.76 -7.31
N VAL A 124 18.66 3.45 -7.23
CA VAL A 124 17.45 2.76 -7.73
C VAL A 124 16.81 1.97 -6.60
N SER A 125 15.52 2.22 -6.33
CA SER A 125 14.77 1.52 -5.29
C SER A 125 13.56 0.78 -5.87
N GLY A 126 13.34 -0.46 -5.40
CA GLY A 126 12.22 -1.27 -5.86
C GLY A 126 12.16 -2.62 -5.15
N TYR A 127 11.22 -3.46 -5.57
CA TYR A 127 11.20 -4.87 -5.15
C TYR A 127 12.20 -5.68 -5.97
N LEU A 128 12.96 -6.52 -5.29
CA LEU A 128 13.83 -7.48 -5.97
C LEU A 128 12.97 -8.61 -6.57
N VAL A 129 12.82 -8.59 -7.89
CA VAL A 129 12.02 -9.58 -8.64
C VAL A 129 12.85 -10.79 -8.99
N GLU A 130 14.11 -10.57 -9.39
CA GLU A 130 15.04 -11.60 -9.82
C GLU A 130 16.47 -11.20 -9.43
N LYS A 131 17.26 -12.19 -9.06
CA LYS A 131 18.70 -12.06 -8.82
C LYS A 131 19.41 -13.25 -9.43
N THR A 132 20.33 -12.97 -10.34
CA THR A 132 21.28 -13.93 -10.93
C THR A 132 22.69 -13.51 -10.61
N ASP A 133 23.68 -14.29 -11.02
CA ASP A 133 25.09 -13.93 -10.86
C ASP A 133 25.52 -12.77 -11.78
N GLU A 134 24.74 -12.50 -12.84
CA GLU A 134 25.07 -11.47 -13.84
C GLU A 134 24.29 -10.17 -13.62
N LYS A 135 23.01 -10.28 -13.20
CA LYS A 135 22.12 -9.12 -13.07
C LYS A 135 21.08 -9.29 -11.96
N ILE A 136 20.56 -8.16 -11.52
CA ILE A 136 19.33 -8.08 -10.73
C ILE A 136 18.23 -7.40 -11.53
N THR A 137 16.99 -7.76 -11.26
CA THR A 137 15.80 -7.09 -11.82
C THR A 137 14.99 -6.51 -10.69
N LEU A 138 14.80 -5.19 -10.69
CA LEU A 138 13.96 -4.47 -9.75
C LEU A 138 12.62 -4.10 -10.39
N SER A 139 11.54 -4.22 -9.62
CA SER A 139 10.24 -3.62 -9.94
C SER A 139 10.09 -2.31 -9.19
N MET A 140 10.15 -1.20 -9.91
CA MET A 140 10.16 0.15 -9.32
C MET A 140 8.76 0.60 -8.94
N VAL A 141 8.48 0.71 -7.64
CA VAL A 141 7.16 1.11 -7.11
C VAL A 141 6.80 2.53 -7.58
N ALA A 142 7.74 3.48 -7.50
CA ALA A 142 7.54 4.87 -7.94
C ALA A 142 7.22 5.00 -9.43
N GLN A 143 7.57 4.01 -10.25
CA GLN A 143 7.30 3.95 -11.69
C GLN A 143 6.24 2.89 -12.03
N LYS A 144 5.28 2.67 -11.15
CA LYS A 144 4.14 1.75 -11.33
C LYS A 144 4.57 0.33 -11.69
N GLY A 145 5.64 -0.17 -11.07
CA GLY A 145 6.14 -1.53 -11.27
C GLY A 145 6.95 -1.73 -12.56
N LYS A 146 7.40 -0.66 -13.22
CA LYS A 146 8.34 -0.77 -14.34
C LYS A 146 9.57 -1.55 -13.89
N ARG A 147 9.98 -2.51 -14.69
CA ARG A 147 11.16 -3.32 -14.41
C ARG A 147 12.41 -2.61 -14.89
N GLN A 148 13.46 -2.67 -14.05
CA GLN A 148 14.80 -2.21 -14.37
C GLN A 148 15.79 -3.33 -14.09
N GLU A 149 16.61 -3.66 -15.06
CA GLU A 149 17.73 -4.57 -14.91
C GLU A 149 18.99 -3.76 -14.60
N ILE A 150 19.81 -4.27 -13.70
CA ILE A 150 21.10 -3.67 -13.29
C ILE A 150 22.09 -4.82 -13.27
N ALA A 151 23.23 -4.65 -13.96
CA ALA A 151 24.29 -5.66 -13.94
C ALA A 151 24.92 -5.72 -12.54
N VAL A 152 25.18 -6.93 -12.05
CA VAL A 152 25.80 -7.10 -10.72
C VAL A 152 27.17 -6.40 -10.65
N ALA A 153 27.90 -6.34 -11.77
CA ALA A 153 29.18 -5.65 -11.87
C ALA A 153 29.09 -4.12 -11.72
N GLU A 154 27.92 -3.53 -11.91
CA GLU A 154 27.65 -2.09 -11.76
C GLU A 154 27.14 -1.72 -10.37
N ILE A 155 26.94 -2.70 -9.47
CA ILE A 155 26.41 -2.48 -8.13
C ILE A 155 27.56 -2.21 -7.16
N ASP A 156 27.60 -0.99 -6.61
CA ASP A 156 28.48 -0.64 -5.52
C ASP A 156 27.90 -1.09 -4.17
N GLU A 157 26.61 -0.82 -3.94
CA GLU A 157 25.92 -1.19 -2.71
C GLU A 157 24.48 -1.61 -2.96
N MET A 158 24.00 -2.61 -2.21
CA MET A 158 22.59 -3.01 -2.19
C MET A 158 22.13 -3.17 -0.75
N VAL A 159 21.14 -2.36 -0.35
CA VAL A 159 20.60 -2.31 1.02
C VAL A 159 19.13 -2.69 1.03
N GLU A 160 18.74 -3.62 1.89
CA GLU A 160 17.33 -3.92 2.14
C GLU A 160 16.71 -2.83 3.03
N SER A 161 15.55 -2.32 2.61
CA SER A 161 14.82 -1.34 3.40
C SER A 161 14.09 -2.02 4.57
N PRO A 162 14.22 -1.50 5.79
CA PRO A 162 13.41 -1.98 6.92
C PRO A 162 11.95 -1.50 6.84
N LEU A 163 11.64 -0.59 5.91
CA LEU A 163 10.32 -0.01 5.76
C LEU A 163 9.54 -0.66 4.63
N SER A 164 8.27 -0.93 4.90
CA SER A 164 7.30 -1.37 3.89
C SER A 164 6.99 -0.23 2.91
N THR A 165 6.73 -0.58 1.66
CA THR A 165 6.16 0.37 0.68
C THR A 165 4.68 0.63 0.91
N MET A 166 3.99 -0.19 1.71
CA MET A 166 2.66 0.12 2.22
C MET A 166 2.78 1.25 3.25
N PRO A 167 2.10 2.39 3.06
CA PRO A 167 2.22 3.51 3.97
C PRO A 167 1.73 3.19 5.38
N ALA A 168 2.41 3.68 6.40
CA ALA A 168 1.90 3.70 7.76
C ALA A 168 0.79 4.77 7.90
N GLY A 169 -0.06 4.63 8.93
CA GLY A 169 -1.09 5.63 9.22
C GLY A 169 -2.32 5.58 8.31
N LEU A 170 -2.50 4.54 7.52
CA LEU A 170 -3.69 4.38 6.66
C LEU A 170 -4.99 4.42 7.48
N THR A 171 -4.96 3.97 8.73
CA THR A 171 -6.09 3.94 9.65
C THR A 171 -6.63 5.33 10.01
N LYS A 172 -5.80 6.36 9.92
CA LYS A 172 -6.20 7.76 10.11
C LYS A 172 -7.21 8.26 9.07
N SER A 173 -7.31 7.58 7.93
CA SER A 173 -8.25 7.89 6.86
C SER A 173 -9.64 7.30 7.07
N PHE A 174 -9.83 6.45 8.10
CA PHE A 174 -11.12 5.83 8.39
C PHE A 174 -11.96 6.73 9.29
N LYS A 175 -13.27 6.63 9.09
CA LYS A 175 -14.25 7.40 9.84
C LYS A 175 -14.29 6.97 11.33
N ASP A 176 -14.34 5.66 11.56
CA ASP A 176 -14.48 5.06 12.87
C ASP A 176 -13.97 3.61 12.87
N ARG A 177 -13.98 2.98 14.05
CA ARG A 177 -13.60 1.58 14.24
C ARG A 177 -14.44 0.61 13.40
N GLY A 178 -15.72 0.92 13.20
CA GLY A 178 -16.60 0.08 12.37
C GLY A 178 -16.15 0.02 10.92
N GLU A 179 -15.71 1.14 10.36
CA GLU A 179 -15.17 1.18 8.99
C GLU A 179 -13.85 0.39 8.87
N PHE A 180 -13.00 0.41 9.90
CA PHE A 180 -11.83 -0.46 9.95
C PHE A 180 -12.21 -1.94 9.99
N LEU A 181 -13.17 -2.33 10.82
CA LEU A 181 -13.65 -3.72 10.90
C LEU A 181 -14.29 -4.20 9.59
N ASP A 182 -15.00 -3.32 8.89
CA ASP A 182 -15.56 -3.62 7.57
C ASP A 182 -14.45 -3.91 6.55
N LEU A 183 -13.42 -3.05 6.50
CA LEU A 183 -12.26 -3.29 5.64
C LEU A 183 -11.53 -4.59 6.01
N ALA A 184 -11.26 -4.80 7.29
CA ALA A 184 -10.64 -6.03 7.80
C ALA A 184 -11.43 -7.26 7.35
N ARG A 185 -12.76 -7.25 7.56
CA ARG A 185 -13.66 -8.34 7.11
C ARG A 185 -13.54 -8.60 5.61
N PHE A 186 -13.54 -7.57 4.79
CA PHE A 186 -13.37 -7.72 3.34
C PHE A 186 -12.04 -8.38 2.99
N VAL A 187 -10.93 -7.91 3.57
CA VAL A 187 -9.59 -8.45 3.33
C VAL A 187 -9.51 -9.92 3.73
N LEU A 188 -10.04 -10.28 4.90
CA LEU A 188 -10.08 -11.66 5.38
C LEU A 188 -10.90 -12.55 4.45
N GLU A 189 -12.11 -12.13 4.06
CA GLU A 189 -12.98 -12.92 3.17
C GLU A 189 -12.38 -13.15 1.79
N ILE A 190 -11.73 -12.14 1.19
CA ILE A 190 -11.09 -12.32 -0.12
C ILE A 190 -9.82 -13.16 -0.03
N ASN A 191 -9.10 -13.13 1.09
CA ASN A 191 -7.94 -13.98 1.30
C ASN A 191 -8.36 -15.45 1.40
N HIS A 192 -9.39 -15.76 2.18
CA HIS A 192 -9.90 -17.12 2.34
C HIS A 192 -10.64 -17.63 1.08
N GLY A 193 -11.46 -16.77 0.46
CA GLY A 193 -12.34 -17.15 -0.66
C GLY A 193 -11.79 -16.84 -2.06
N GLY A 194 -10.63 -16.24 -2.14
CA GLY A 194 -9.91 -16.00 -3.40
C GLY A 194 -10.67 -15.13 -4.41
N ALA A 195 -10.36 -15.32 -5.69
CA ALA A 195 -10.91 -14.53 -6.78
C ALA A 195 -12.44 -14.63 -6.92
N ALA A 196 -13.03 -15.75 -6.51
CA ALA A 196 -14.49 -15.92 -6.56
C ALA A 196 -15.18 -15.00 -5.55
N LYS A 197 -14.68 -14.97 -4.31
CA LYS A 197 -15.20 -14.10 -3.25
C LYS A 197 -15.00 -12.62 -3.59
N LEU A 198 -13.85 -12.26 -4.14
CA LEU A 198 -13.62 -10.89 -4.60
C LEU A 198 -14.66 -10.44 -5.63
N ARG A 199 -14.94 -11.27 -6.65
CA ARG A 199 -15.96 -10.95 -7.67
C ARG A 199 -17.36 -10.78 -7.06
N GLU A 200 -17.75 -11.68 -6.16
CA GLU A 200 -19.03 -11.62 -5.44
C GLU A 200 -19.17 -10.29 -4.68
N LEU A 201 -18.19 -9.96 -3.85
CA LEU A 201 -18.23 -8.77 -2.99
C LEU A 201 -18.18 -7.46 -3.79
N ARG A 202 -17.38 -7.41 -4.86
CA ARG A 202 -17.35 -6.25 -5.77
C ARG A 202 -18.70 -6.00 -6.42
N LYS A 203 -19.36 -7.08 -6.89
CA LYS A 203 -20.72 -6.98 -7.48
C LYS A 203 -21.74 -6.48 -6.46
N LYS A 204 -21.73 -7.02 -5.23
CA LYS A 204 -22.62 -6.57 -4.14
C LYS A 204 -22.38 -5.12 -3.73
N ALA A 205 -21.14 -4.69 -3.71
CA ALA A 205 -20.76 -3.33 -3.34
C ALA A 205 -20.98 -2.29 -4.45
N ASP A 206 -21.33 -2.73 -5.68
CA ASP A 206 -21.42 -1.90 -6.90
C ASP A 206 -20.15 -1.09 -7.16
N VAL A 207 -19.00 -1.69 -6.89
CA VAL A 207 -17.69 -1.05 -7.10
C VAL A 207 -17.27 -1.30 -8.54
N LYS A 208 -17.27 -0.22 -9.33
CA LYS A 208 -16.74 -0.20 -10.70
C LYS A 208 -15.28 0.23 -10.68
N ARG A 209 -14.50 -0.40 -11.50
CA ARG A 209 -13.16 0.02 -11.83
C ARG A 209 -13.01 0.15 -13.32
#